data_4c932a10c8bc419acff6a56a20b05a5a
#
_entry.id   4c932a10c8bc419acff6a56a20b05a5a
#
_cell.length_a   1.000
_cell.length_b   1.000
_cell.length_c   1.000
_cell.angle_alpha   90.00
_cell.angle_beta   90.00
_cell.angle_gamma   90.00
#
_symmetry.space_group_name_H-M   'P 1'
#
loop_
_entity.id
_entity.type
_entity.pdbx_description
1 polymer ?
#
loop_
_entity_poly.entity_id
_entity_poly.type
_entity_poly.pdbx_seq_one_letter_code
_entity_poly.pdbx_strand_id
1 'polypeptide(L)'
;MVNAMIFAGGTGTRMKTSDIPKQFIEVDGKPIIIRTLENFSTHPEVDGIVISCLETWIDELWKLIEKWKIAKVVDIVKGGSTGHESIHNGLVRVEEFTKPEDIVLICDGVRPVMSEQLISNCIKLAREYETAVPVTPSIDSVLWSDDGEHCSKALPRGSMYITQAPQGYTMRKIMGAHLEAERRGIVSPTSSSELLIELGQEIHIYIGERDNIKVTTPEDLLTLRSHYYYERYKSF
;
A
#
# COMPACT_ATOMS: atom_id res chain seq x y z
N MET A 1 -15.24 2.36 12.55
CA MET A 1 -13.78 2.45 12.79
C MET A 1 -13.04 2.58 11.46
N VAL A 2 -11.78 3.04 11.51
CA VAL A 2 -10.88 3.07 10.35
C VAL A 2 -9.58 2.37 10.75
N ASN A 3 -9.22 1.32 10.04
CA ASN A 3 -7.99 0.58 10.31
C ASN A 3 -7.07 0.59 9.09
N ALA A 4 -5.77 0.68 9.32
CA ALA A 4 -4.78 0.51 8.28
C ALA A 4 -4.25 -0.94 8.29
N MET A 5 -4.26 -1.57 7.12
CA MET A 5 -3.61 -2.85 6.88
C MET A 5 -2.37 -2.60 6.03
N ILE A 6 -1.19 -2.76 6.63
CA ILE A 6 0.09 -2.49 5.98
C ILE A 6 0.76 -3.81 5.60
N PHE A 7 0.97 -4.06 4.30
CA PHE A 7 1.64 -5.27 3.88
C PHE A 7 3.14 -5.05 3.59
N ALA A 8 3.96 -5.82 4.27
CA ALA A 8 5.41 -5.76 4.27
C ALA A 8 6.06 -7.15 4.10
N GLY A 9 5.34 -8.08 3.44
CA GLY A 9 5.78 -9.47 3.25
C GLY A 9 6.77 -9.69 2.08
N GLY A 10 7.07 -8.65 1.30
CA GLY A 10 7.95 -8.79 0.14
C GLY A 10 9.44 -8.94 0.51
N THR A 11 10.13 -9.89 -0.10
CA THR A 11 11.58 -10.13 0.10
C THR A 11 12.47 -9.09 -0.59
N GLY A 12 11.92 -8.23 -1.45
CA GLY A 12 12.67 -7.13 -2.07
C GLY A 12 13.69 -7.54 -3.14
N THR A 13 13.49 -8.65 -3.83
CA THR A 13 14.43 -9.23 -4.83
C THR A 13 14.91 -8.23 -5.91
N ARG A 14 14.11 -7.21 -6.23
CA ARG A 14 14.46 -6.16 -7.20
C ARG A 14 15.48 -5.15 -6.67
N MET A 15 15.67 -5.05 -5.37
CA MET A 15 16.62 -4.10 -4.76
C MET A 15 18.08 -4.50 -4.92
N LYS A 16 18.40 -5.81 -5.06
CA LYS A 16 19.76 -6.38 -5.32
C LYS A 16 20.90 -5.84 -4.42
N THR A 17 20.61 -5.13 -3.33
CA THR A 17 21.59 -4.29 -2.60
C THR A 17 21.95 -4.82 -1.22
N SER A 18 21.17 -5.75 -0.63
CA SER A 18 21.46 -6.28 0.71
C SER A 18 20.58 -7.48 1.04
N ASP A 19 20.97 -8.24 2.06
CA ASP A 19 20.16 -9.31 2.68
C ASP A 19 18.99 -8.75 3.52
N ILE A 20 18.90 -7.42 3.63
CA ILE A 20 17.86 -6.73 4.38
C ILE A 20 16.66 -6.48 3.45
N PRO A 21 15.44 -6.92 3.81
CA PRO A 21 14.25 -6.61 3.04
C PRO A 21 14.05 -5.10 2.91
N LYS A 22 13.65 -4.65 1.72
CA LYS A 22 13.63 -3.22 1.34
C LYS A 22 12.86 -2.31 2.31
N GLN A 23 11.81 -2.81 2.95
CA GLN A 23 11.01 -2.06 3.93
C GLN A 23 11.78 -1.72 5.21
N PHE A 24 12.84 -2.45 5.52
CA PHE A 24 13.73 -2.23 6.67
C PHE A 24 14.98 -1.41 6.33
N ILE A 25 15.21 -1.08 5.05
CA ILE A 25 16.31 -0.19 4.66
C ILE A 25 16.10 1.17 5.30
N GLU A 26 17.18 1.70 5.90
CA GLU A 26 17.17 3.03 6.50
C GLU A 26 17.43 4.12 5.45
N VAL A 27 16.63 5.16 5.54
CA VAL A 27 16.84 6.43 4.83
C VAL A 27 16.94 7.53 5.89
N ASP A 28 18.06 8.22 5.93
CA ASP A 28 18.36 9.22 6.97
C ASP A 28 18.16 8.67 8.40
N GLY A 29 18.69 7.46 8.67
CA GLY A 29 18.67 6.83 9.99
C GLY A 29 17.32 6.29 10.46
N LYS A 30 16.28 6.26 9.59
CA LYS A 30 14.97 5.72 9.93
C LYS A 30 14.51 4.70 8.87
N PRO A 31 14.09 3.47 9.26
CA PRO A 31 13.56 2.48 8.32
C PRO A 31 12.36 2.98 7.53
N ILE A 32 12.27 2.60 6.26
CA ILE A 32 11.17 3.00 5.35
C ILE A 32 9.81 2.61 5.94
N ILE A 33 9.70 1.39 6.49
CA ILE A 33 8.44 0.93 7.08
C ILE A 33 7.99 1.82 8.24
N ILE A 34 8.92 2.27 9.09
CA ILE A 34 8.60 3.15 10.22
C ILE A 34 8.04 4.48 9.71
N ARG A 35 8.66 5.05 8.67
CA ARG A 35 8.12 6.28 8.04
C ARG A 35 6.73 6.07 7.47
N THR A 36 6.48 4.91 6.87
CA THR A 36 5.13 4.56 6.37
C THR A 36 4.13 4.45 7.51
N LEU A 37 4.48 3.75 8.60
CA LEU A 37 3.62 3.58 9.77
C LEU A 37 3.31 4.90 10.47
N GLU A 38 4.27 5.84 10.53
CA GLU A 38 4.06 7.16 11.13
C GLU A 38 2.88 7.90 10.50
N ASN A 39 2.72 7.84 9.17
CA ASN A 39 1.61 8.51 8.48
C ASN A 39 0.23 8.06 8.97
N PHE A 40 0.08 6.76 9.26
CA PHE A 40 -1.17 6.20 9.79
C PHE A 40 -1.29 6.37 11.31
N SER A 41 -0.19 6.21 12.03
CA SER A 41 -0.16 6.31 13.48
C SER A 41 -0.52 7.72 13.98
N THR A 42 -0.09 8.75 13.27
CA THR A 42 -0.37 10.15 13.62
C THR A 42 -1.71 10.65 13.08
N HIS A 43 -2.30 9.98 12.09
CA HIS A 43 -3.55 10.42 11.49
C HIS A 43 -4.73 10.32 12.47
N PRO A 44 -5.51 11.39 12.68
CA PRO A 44 -6.55 11.44 13.73
C PRO A 44 -7.67 10.43 13.52
N GLU A 45 -8.05 10.12 12.27
CA GLU A 45 -9.16 9.21 11.96
C GLU A 45 -8.76 7.74 11.91
N VAL A 46 -7.47 7.39 11.96
CA VAL A 46 -7.03 5.97 11.98
C VAL A 46 -7.08 5.46 13.41
N ASP A 47 -7.83 4.40 13.65
CA ASP A 47 -8.03 3.80 14.97
C ASP A 47 -7.00 2.71 15.29
N GLY A 48 -6.61 1.90 14.30
CA GLY A 48 -5.67 0.78 14.48
C GLY A 48 -4.85 0.48 13.23
N ILE A 49 -3.73 -0.20 13.43
CA ILE A 49 -2.82 -0.64 12.37
C ILE A 49 -2.54 -2.13 12.56
N VAL A 50 -2.79 -2.92 11.52
CA VAL A 50 -2.35 -4.31 11.42
C VAL A 50 -1.28 -4.41 10.34
N ILE A 51 -0.22 -5.15 10.58
CA ILE A 51 0.89 -5.27 9.64
C ILE A 51 1.05 -6.74 9.26
N SER A 52 1.07 -7.08 7.98
CA SER A 52 1.53 -8.40 7.55
C SER A 52 3.00 -8.33 7.14
N CYS A 53 3.85 -9.14 7.79
CA CYS A 53 5.30 -9.06 7.69
C CYS A 53 5.92 -10.41 7.37
N LEU A 54 7.14 -10.41 6.84
CA LEU A 54 7.97 -11.61 6.78
C LEU A 54 8.13 -12.19 8.19
N GLU A 55 7.84 -13.49 8.36
CA GLU A 55 7.86 -14.16 9.66
C GLU A 55 9.17 -13.93 10.42
N THR A 56 10.29 -14.02 9.72
CA THR A 56 11.64 -13.84 10.30
C THR A 56 11.95 -12.40 10.72
N TRP A 57 11.10 -11.44 10.39
CA TRP A 57 11.26 -10.02 10.69
C TRP A 57 10.21 -9.46 11.66
N ILE A 58 9.30 -10.28 12.14
CA ILE A 58 8.24 -9.84 13.08
C ILE A 58 8.84 -9.30 14.38
N ASP A 59 9.75 -10.04 15.01
CA ASP A 59 10.38 -9.62 16.26
C ASP A 59 11.18 -8.33 16.10
N GLU A 60 11.89 -8.18 14.97
CA GLU A 60 12.63 -6.96 14.68
C GLU A 60 11.69 -5.78 14.44
N LEU A 61 10.57 -6.01 13.76
CA LEU A 61 9.59 -4.96 13.54
C LEU A 61 8.96 -4.47 14.85
N TRP A 62 8.67 -5.37 15.81
CA TRP A 62 8.19 -4.99 17.14
C TRP A 62 9.21 -4.10 17.88
N LYS A 63 10.50 -4.44 17.85
CA LYS A 63 11.57 -3.59 18.44
C LYS A 63 11.63 -2.21 17.79
N LEU A 64 11.48 -2.15 16.47
CA LEU A 64 11.45 -0.87 15.74
C LEU A 64 10.23 -0.03 16.11
N ILE A 65 9.05 -0.64 16.22
CA ILE A 65 7.81 0.02 16.65
C ILE A 65 7.98 0.62 18.06
N GLU A 66 8.56 -0.12 18.98
CA GLU A 66 8.86 0.36 20.33
C GLU A 66 9.90 1.49 20.30
N LYS A 67 11.02 1.28 19.61
CA LYS A 67 12.11 2.28 19.48
C LYS A 67 11.60 3.61 18.95
N TRP A 68 10.73 3.58 17.92
CA TRP A 68 10.21 4.77 17.27
C TRP A 68 8.87 5.23 17.84
N LYS A 69 8.36 4.55 18.88
CA LYS A 69 7.10 4.87 19.58
C LYS A 69 5.90 4.98 18.63
N ILE A 70 5.80 4.04 17.68
CA ILE A 70 4.67 4.00 16.76
C ILE A 70 3.43 3.55 17.54
N ALA A 71 2.46 4.43 17.63
CA ALA A 71 1.19 4.15 18.30
C ALA A 71 0.23 3.37 17.37
N LYS A 72 -0.90 2.91 17.94
CA LYS A 72 -2.03 2.29 17.22
C LYS A 72 -1.72 0.94 16.52
N VAL A 73 -0.52 0.40 16.65
CA VAL A 73 -0.26 -0.96 16.12
C VAL A 73 -0.98 -1.98 17.01
N VAL A 74 -1.95 -2.66 16.41
CA VAL A 74 -2.78 -3.68 17.07
C VAL A 74 -2.09 -5.04 17.01
N ASP A 75 -1.55 -5.39 15.83
CA ASP A 75 -0.91 -6.69 15.64
C ASP A 75 0.04 -6.72 14.43
N ILE A 76 0.96 -7.70 14.43
CA ILE A 76 1.78 -8.06 13.29
C ILE A 76 1.54 -9.53 12.99
N VAL A 77 0.99 -9.81 11.81
CA VAL A 77 0.73 -11.17 11.35
C VAL A 77 1.76 -11.62 10.33
N LYS A 78 1.91 -12.94 10.19
CA LYS A 78 2.74 -13.51 9.15
C LYS A 78 2.19 -13.19 7.76
N GLY A 79 3.04 -12.69 6.87
CA GLY A 79 2.74 -12.53 5.45
C GLY A 79 2.58 -13.88 4.73
N GLY A 80 2.01 -13.83 3.56
CA GLY A 80 1.85 -14.99 2.67
C GLY A 80 3.00 -15.14 1.67
N SER A 81 2.87 -16.12 0.78
CA SER A 81 3.80 -16.38 -0.32
C SER A 81 3.70 -15.33 -1.44
N THR A 82 2.56 -14.64 -1.52
CA THR A 82 2.28 -13.57 -2.48
C THR A 82 1.84 -12.28 -1.77
N GLY A 83 1.83 -11.16 -2.50
CA GLY A 83 1.27 -9.90 -1.99
C GLY A 83 -0.21 -10.04 -1.64
N HIS A 84 -0.98 -10.73 -2.50
CA HIS A 84 -2.40 -11.00 -2.29
C HIS A 84 -2.65 -11.79 -1.00
N GLU A 85 -1.93 -12.89 -0.80
CA GLU A 85 -2.01 -13.71 0.42
C GLU A 85 -1.59 -12.92 1.67
N SER A 86 -0.56 -12.09 1.57
CA SER A 86 -0.13 -11.21 2.66
C SER A 86 -1.21 -10.21 3.04
N ILE A 87 -1.90 -9.63 2.05
CA ILE A 87 -3.05 -8.74 2.26
C ILE A 87 -4.20 -9.51 2.92
N HIS A 88 -4.54 -10.68 2.41
CA HIS A 88 -5.59 -11.52 2.97
C HIS A 88 -5.35 -11.85 4.44
N ASN A 89 -4.15 -12.31 4.80
CA ASN A 89 -3.79 -12.63 6.19
C ASN A 89 -3.96 -11.42 7.12
N GLY A 90 -3.56 -10.23 6.67
CA GLY A 90 -3.76 -9.00 7.42
C GLY A 90 -5.23 -8.61 7.55
N LEU A 91 -6.02 -8.78 6.47
CA LEU A 91 -7.45 -8.48 6.48
C LEU A 91 -8.25 -9.40 7.41
N VAL A 92 -7.93 -10.70 7.43
CA VAL A 92 -8.53 -11.66 8.37
C VAL A 92 -8.32 -11.19 9.82
N ARG A 93 -7.12 -10.71 10.15
CA ARG A 93 -6.86 -10.20 11.49
C ARG A 93 -7.62 -8.89 11.78
N VAL A 94 -7.76 -8.00 10.82
CA VAL A 94 -8.56 -6.76 10.95
C VAL A 94 -10.04 -7.10 11.16
N GLU A 95 -10.58 -8.09 10.44
CA GLU A 95 -11.99 -8.51 10.51
C GLU A 95 -12.41 -8.93 11.93
N GLU A 96 -11.50 -9.54 12.72
CA GLU A 96 -11.80 -10.02 14.07
C GLU A 96 -12.30 -8.92 15.05
N PHE A 97 -11.99 -7.65 14.78
CA PHE A 97 -12.35 -6.53 15.66
C PHE A 97 -13.05 -5.37 14.94
N THR A 98 -13.48 -5.59 13.70
CA THR A 98 -14.18 -4.58 12.90
C THR A 98 -15.59 -5.04 12.53
N LYS A 99 -16.40 -4.10 12.06
CA LYS A 99 -17.73 -4.35 11.50
C LYS A 99 -17.67 -4.31 9.97
N PRO A 100 -18.65 -4.89 9.28
CA PRO A 100 -18.70 -4.90 7.82
C PRO A 100 -18.65 -3.52 7.15
N GLU A 101 -19.18 -2.49 7.81
CA GLU A 101 -19.20 -1.10 7.33
C GLU A 101 -17.96 -0.29 7.71
N ASP A 102 -17.08 -0.81 8.56
CA ASP A 102 -15.83 -0.15 8.94
C ASP A 102 -14.88 -0.06 7.73
N ILE A 103 -14.04 0.95 7.74
CA ILE A 103 -13.09 1.20 6.65
C ILE A 103 -11.75 0.54 6.95
N VAL A 104 -11.18 -0.11 5.93
CA VAL A 104 -9.80 -0.57 5.93
C VAL A 104 -9.02 0.13 4.82
N LEU A 105 -7.86 0.65 5.18
CA LEU A 105 -6.89 1.27 4.28
C LEU A 105 -5.76 0.28 4.01
N ILE A 106 -5.65 -0.22 2.80
CA ILE A 106 -4.60 -1.17 2.41
C ILE A 106 -3.43 -0.40 1.82
N CYS A 107 -2.24 -0.56 2.38
CA CYS A 107 -1.05 0.15 1.94
C CYS A 107 0.21 -0.71 1.92
N ASP A 108 1.08 -0.47 0.94
CA ASP A 108 2.44 -1.03 0.92
C ASP A 108 3.27 -0.45 2.07
N GLY A 109 4.01 -1.29 2.80
CA GLY A 109 4.94 -0.84 3.86
C GLY A 109 6.17 -0.07 3.36
N VAL A 110 6.19 0.30 2.10
CA VAL A 110 7.26 1.02 1.40
C VAL A 110 6.77 2.28 0.67
N ARG A 111 5.71 2.92 1.21
CA ARG A 111 5.23 4.23 0.76
C ARG A 111 5.38 5.27 1.88
N PRO A 112 6.60 5.75 2.12
CA PRO A 112 6.88 6.62 3.26
C PRO A 112 6.42 8.07 3.08
N VAL A 113 6.12 8.47 1.85
CA VAL A 113 5.70 9.85 1.53
C VAL A 113 4.24 9.86 1.16
N MET A 114 3.40 10.39 2.04
CA MET A 114 1.98 10.67 1.80
C MET A 114 1.49 11.74 2.76
N SER A 115 0.60 12.60 2.29
CA SER A 115 0.02 13.64 3.14
C SER A 115 -1.11 13.10 4.02
N GLU A 116 -1.40 13.80 5.11
CA GLU A 116 -2.61 13.57 5.92
C GLU A 116 -3.87 13.71 5.07
N GLN A 117 -3.88 14.67 4.14
CA GLN A 117 -5.03 14.93 3.25
C GLN A 117 -5.30 13.74 2.30
N LEU A 118 -4.27 13.05 1.81
CA LEU A 118 -4.44 11.87 0.98
C LEU A 118 -5.17 10.76 1.74
N ILE A 119 -4.78 10.52 3.00
CA ILE A 119 -5.42 9.52 3.87
C ILE A 119 -6.86 9.95 4.19
N SER A 120 -7.09 11.21 4.57
CA SER A 120 -8.44 11.74 4.85
C SER A 120 -9.38 11.62 3.64
N ASN A 121 -8.90 11.94 2.45
CA ASN A 121 -9.67 11.78 1.20
C ASN A 121 -10.01 10.32 0.94
N CYS A 122 -9.05 9.41 1.15
CA CYS A 122 -9.27 7.98 1.01
C CYS A 122 -10.37 7.48 1.94
N ILE A 123 -10.33 7.86 3.21
CA ILE A 123 -11.34 7.50 4.23
C ILE A 123 -12.72 8.03 3.83
N LYS A 124 -12.80 9.33 3.49
CA LYS A 124 -14.05 9.97 3.10
C LYS A 124 -14.70 9.26 1.90
N LEU A 125 -13.94 9.05 0.84
CA LEU A 125 -14.45 8.44 -0.39
C LEU A 125 -14.79 6.95 -0.21
N ALA A 126 -14.03 6.21 0.61
CA ALA A 126 -14.34 4.83 0.93
C ALA A 126 -15.66 4.71 1.73
N ARG A 127 -15.98 5.67 2.60
CA ARG A 127 -17.28 5.74 3.28
C ARG A 127 -18.44 6.02 2.31
N GLU A 128 -18.20 6.83 1.29
CA GLU A 128 -19.22 7.27 0.32
C GLU A 128 -19.46 6.22 -0.78
N TYR A 129 -18.40 5.61 -1.30
CA TYR A 129 -18.44 4.73 -2.49
C TYR A 129 -18.06 3.28 -2.19
N GLU A 130 -17.82 2.89 -0.95
CA GLU A 130 -17.30 1.60 -0.49
C GLU A 130 -15.89 1.26 -1.02
N THR A 131 -15.36 2.02 -1.96
CA THR A 131 -14.01 1.91 -2.55
C THR A 131 -13.42 3.28 -2.78
N ALA A 132 -12.12 3.45 -2.55
CA ALA A 132 -11.39 4.68 -2.85
C ALA A 132 -9.95 4.35 -3.23
N VAL A 133 -9.59 4.56 -4.50
CA VAL A 133 -8.26 4.25 -5.02
C VAL A 133 -7.60 5.51 -5.53
N PRO A 134 -6.51 5.98 -4.89
CA PRO A 134 -5.75 7.11 -5.40
C PRO A 134 -5.02 6.73 -6.69
N VAL A 135 -5.02 7.65 -7.64
CA VAL A 135 -4.38 7.45 -8.95
C VAL A 135 -3.66 8.71 -9.40
N THR A 136 -2.63 8.54 -10.22
CA THR A 136 -2.03 9.65 -10.97
C THR A 136 -2.20 9.41 -12.46
N PRO A 137 -2.55 10.46 -13.25
CA PRO A 137 -2.57 10.33 -14.71
C PRO A 137 -1.17 9.97 -15.24
N SER A 138 -1.10 9.04 -16.19
CA SER A 138 0.16 8.73 -16.88
C SER A 138 0.63 9.95 -17.63
N ILE A 139 1.88 10.35 -17.40
CA ILE A 139 2.56 11.40 -18.16
C ILE A 139 3.23 10.86 -19.42
N ASP A 140 3.58 9.58 -19.41
CA ASP A 140 4.24 8.89 -20.51
C ASP A 140 3.23 8.26 -21.46
N SER A 141 3.65 8.05 -22.71
CA SER A 141 2.89 7.24 -23.66
C SER A 141 3.01 5.77 -23.28
N VAL A 142 1.87 5.08 -23.26
CA VAL A 142 1.80 3.65 -22.90
C VAL A 142 1.47 2.83 -24.15
N LEU A 143 2.28 1.81 -24.39
CA LEU A 143 2.10 0.85 -25.46
C LEU A 143 1.72 -0.51 -24.86
N TRP A 144 0.89 -1.25 -25.58
CA TRP A 144 0.58 -2.63 -25.26
C TRP A 144 1.42 -3.57 -26.14
N SER A 145 2.15 -4.50 -25.52
CA SER A 145 2.87 -5.56 -26.20
C SER A 145 2.62 -6.89 -25.52
N ASP A 146 2.36 -7.92 -26.28
CA ASP A 146 2.14 -9.28 -25.78
C ASP A 146 3.46 -10.06 -25.63
N ASP A 147 4.48 -9.71 -26.42
CA ASP A 147 5.79 -10.38 -26.45
C ASP A 147 6.96 -9.55 -25.89
N GLY A 148 6.73 -8.26 -25.60
CA GLY A 148 7.74 -7.34 -25.10
C GLY A 148 8.72 -6.82 -26.18
N GLU A 149 8.58 -7.26 -27.44
CA GLU A 149 9.47 -6.90 -28.58
C GLU A 149 8.72 -6.09 -29.63
N HIS A 150 7.46 -6.43 -29.92
CA HIS A 150 6.64 -5.79 -30.94
C HIS A 150 5.41 -5.12 -30.32
N CYS A 151 5.01 -4.00 -30.89
CA CYS A 151 3.83 -3.26 -30.44
C CYS A 151 3.01 -2.76 -31.63
N SER A 152 1.73 -3.13 -31.66
CA SER A 152 0.76 -2.64 -32.65
C SER A 152 -0.36 -1.79 -32.05
N LYS A 153 -0.38 -1.62 -30.69
CA LYS A 153 -1.46 -0.94 -29.99
C LYS A 153 -0.92 0.10 -29.00
N ALA A 154 -1.21 1.37 -29.26
CA ALA A 154 -1.02 2.45 -28.29
C ALA A 154 -2.27 2.60 -27.42
N LEU A 155 -2.06 2.81 -26.11
CA LEU A 155 -3.16 3.08 -25.19
C LEU A 155 -3.42 4.60 -25.10
N PRO A 156 -4.69 5.04 -25.05
CA PRO A 156 -5.02 6.46 -24.97
C PRO A 156 -4.52 7.04 -23.63
N ARG A 157 -3.49 7.90 -23.69
CA ARG A 157 -2.86 8.49 -22.49
C ARG A 157 -3.86 9.15 -21.54
N GLY A 158 -4.89 9.80 -22.08
CA GLY A 158 -5.93 10.47 -21.28
C GLY A 158 -6.80 9.52 -20.44
N SER A 159 -6.74 8.21 -20.71
CA SER A 159 -7.46 7.17 -19.98
C SER A 159 -6.54 6.27 -19.14
N MET A 160 -5.24 6.58 -19.10
CA MET A 160 -4.25 5.79 -18.37
C MET A 160 -3.94 6.42 -17.03
N TYR A 161 -4.17 5.64 -15.97
CA TYR A 161 -3.94 6.04 -14.59
C TYR A 161 -3.05 5.02 -13.89
N ILE A 162 -2.10 5.51 -13.09
CA ILE A 162 -1.22 4.69 -12.25
C ILE A 162 -1.82 4.66 -10.86
N THR A 163 -2.14 3.47 -10.37
CA THR A 163 -2.73 3.27 -9.04
C THR A 163 -1.69 3.51 -7.94
N GLN A 164 -2.17 4.09 -6.85
CA GLN A 164 -1.37 4.31 -5.65
C GLN A 164 -2.03 3.64 -4.43
N ALA A 165 -1.47 3.85 -3.26
CA ALA A 165 -2.01 3.50 -1.96
C ALA A 165 -1.88 4.72 -1.00
N PRO A 166 -2.67 4.75 0.10
CA PRO A 166 -3.56 3.70 0.57
C PRO A 166 -4.80 3.52 -0.30
N GLN A 167 -5.26 2.28 -0.47
CA GLN A 167 -6.53 1.97 -1.11
C GLN A 167 -7.57 1.70 -0.02
N GLY A 168 -8.65 2.46 -0.02
CA GLY A 168 -9.71 2.40 0.99
C GLY A 168 -10.89 1.53 0.55
N TYR A 169 -11.39 0.71 1.48
CA TYR A 169 -12.54 -0.18 1.24
C TYR A 169 -13.39 -0.30 2.50
N THR A 170 -14.70 -0.59 2.35
CA THR A 170 -15.43 -1.19 3.48
C THR A 170 -14.95 -2.63 3.69
N MET A 171 -14.93 -3.09 4.97
CA MET A 171 -14.53 -4.46 5.28
C MET A 171 -15.37 -5.48 4.51
N ARG A 172 -16.69 -5.29 4.45
CA ARG A 172 -17.60 -6.12 3.67
C ARG A 172 -17.16 -6.25 2.21
N LYS A 173 -16.82 -5.13 1.56
CA LYS A 173 -16.47 -5.07 0.15
C LYS A 173 -15.20 -5.88 -0.13
N ILE A 174 -14.15 -5.64 0.63
CA ILE A 174 -12.86 -6.26 0.36
C ILE A 174 -12.81 -7.73 0.79
N MET A 175 -13.38 -8.08 1.96
CA MET A 175 -13.44 -9.48 2.39
C MET A 175 -14.31 -10.31 1.46
N GLY A 176 -15.47 -9.77 1.00
CA GLY A 176 -16.30 -10.41 0.00
C GLY A 176 -15.55 -10.66 -1.32
N ALA A 177 -14.69 -9.73 -1.74
CA ALA A 177 -13.84 -9.91 -2.93
C ALA A 177 -12.81 -11.03 -2.74
N HIS A 178 -12.14 -11.11 -1.58
CA HIS A 178 -11.19 -12.18 -1.29
C HIS A 178 -11.86 -13.57 -1.26
N LEU A 179 -13.03 -13.70 -0.62
CA LEU A 179 -13.80 -14.95 -0.60
C LEU A 179 -14.24 -15.39 -1.99
N GLU A 180 -14.70 -14.45 -2.82
CA GLU A 180 -15.10 -14.73 -4.19
C GLU A 180 -13.90 -15.09 -5.09
N ALA A 181 -12.75 -14.46 -4.87
CA ALA A 181 -11.50 -14.80 -5.56
C ALA A 181 -11.08 -16.24 -5.26
N GLU A 182 -11.12 -16.65 -3.99
CA GLU A 182 -10.85 -18.02 -3.57
C GLU A 182 -11.79 -19.01 -4.27
N ARG A 183 -13.08 -18.72 -4.26
CA ARG A 183 -14.11 -19.55 -4.93
C ARG A 183 -13.87 -19.70 -6.44
N ARG A 184 -13.35 -18.65 -7.11
CA ARG A 184 -13.04 -18.65 -8.55
C ARG A 184 -11.65 -19.12 -8.89
N GLY A 185 -10.79 -19.39 -7.90
CA GLY A 185 -9.40 -19.77 -8.11
C GLY A 185 -8.52 -18.63 -8.64
N ILE A 186 -8.86 -17.36 -8.34
CA ILE A 186 -8.02 -16.18 -8.66
C ILE A 186 -6.91 -16.12 -7.63
N VAL A 187 -5.67 -16.39 -8.05
CA VAL A 187 -4.57 -16.60 -7.09
C VAL A 187 -3.58 -15.44 -6.96
N SER A 188 -3.54 -14.50 -7.88
CA SER A 188 -2.46 -13.50 -7.87
C SER A 188 -2.81 -12.15 -8.51
N PRO A 189 -3.89 -11.46 -8.08
CA PRO A 189 -4.06 -10.08 -8.49
C PRO A 189 -2.91 -9.24 -7.95
N THR A 190 -2.44 -8.26 -8.73
CA THR A 190 -1.30 -7.42 -8.33
C THR A 190 -1.66 -6.39 -7.27
N SER A 191 -2.96 -6.12 -7.11
CA SER A 191 -3.49 -5.18 -6.12
C SER A 191 -4.94 -5.52 -5.77
N SER A 192 -5.43 -4.96 -4.65
CA SER A 192 -6.84 -5.09 -4.24
C SER A 192 -7.81 -4.45 -5.23
N SER A 193 -7.41 -3.35 -5.88
CA SER A 193 -8.22 -2.72 -6.94
C SER A 193 -8.33 -3.60 -8.19
N GLU A 194 -7.25 -4.27 -8.59
CA GLU A 194 -7.27 -5.22 -9.70
C GLU A 194 -8.17 -6.41 -9.40
N LEU A 195 -8.09 -6.96 -8.18
CA LEU A 195 -8.98 -8.03 -7.74
C LEU A 195 -10.47 -7.68 -7.95
N LEU A 196 -10.88 -6.49 -7.49
CA LEU A 196 -12.28 -6.05 -7.67
C LEU A 196 -12.67 -5.93 -9.14
N ILE A 197 -11.78 -5.40 -9.98
CA ILE A 197 -12.01 -5.27 -11.43
C ILE A 197 -12.13 -6.66 -12.09
N GLU A 198 -11.26 -7.62 -11.76
CA GLU A 198 -11.34 -9.00 -12.26
C GLU A 198 -12.64 -9.71 -11.86
N LEU A 199 -13.19 -9.33 -10.71
CA LEU A 199 -14.52 -9.79 -10.26
C LEU A 199 -15.69 -9.07 -10.95
N GLY A 200 -15.42 -8.14 -11.89
CA GLY A 200 -16.42 -7.36 -12.61
C GLY A 200 -17.03 -6.22 -11.79
N GLN A 201 -16.33 -5.76 -10.74
CA GLN A 201 -16.81 -4.67 -9.91
C GLN A 201 -16.16 -3.33 -10.32
N GLU A 202 -16.93 -2.26 -10.26
CA GLU A 202 -16.40 -0.91 -10.41
C GLU A 202 -15.77 -0.43 -9.12
N ILE A 203 -14.73 0.41 -9.24
CA ILE A 203 -14.04 1.07 -8.14
C ILE A 203 -14.06 2.59 -8.32
N HIS A 204 -14.19 3.33 -7.22
CA HIS A 204 -14.07 4.77 -7.24
C HIS A 204 -12.58 5.18 -7.21
N ILE A 205 -12.15 5.95 -8.20
CA ILE A 205 -10.78 6.49 -8.29
C ILE A 205 -10.77 7.99 -8.00
N TYR A 206 -9.67 8.51 -7.43
CA TYR A 206 -9.47 9.94 -7.22
C TYR A 206 -8.01 10.34 -7.42
N ILE A 207 -7.76 11.61 -7.67
CA ILE A 207 -6.38 12.09 -7.92
C ILE A 207 -5.58 12.01 -6.62
N GLY A 208 -4.50 11.26 -6.67
CA GLY A 208 -3.51 11.11 -5.61
C GLY A 208 -2.37 12.11 -5.71
N GLU A 209 -1.21 11.76 -5.15
CA GLU A 209 -0.05 12.63 -5.02
C GLU A 209 1.16 12.06 -5.78
N ARG A 210 1.86 12.91 -6.55
CA ARG A 210 3.04 12.45 -7.31
C ARG A 210 4.18 11.98 -6.42
N ASP A 211 4.31 12.58 -5.24
CA ASP A 211 5.36 12.26 -4.28
C ASP A 211 5.09 10.96 -3.50
N ASN A 212 3.87 10.41 -3.59
CA ASN A 212 3.50 9.14 -2.97
C ASN A 212 4.12 7.96 -3.74
N ILE A 213 5.43 7.88 -3.72
CA ILE A 213 6.20 6.85 -4.41
C ILE A 213 6.19 5.51 -3.66
N LYS A 214 6.17 4.42 -4.41
CA LYS A 214 6.41 3.07 -3.90
C LYS A 214 7.89 2.73 -4.07
N VAL A 215 8.64 2.65 -2.99
CA VAL A 215 10.06 2.29 -3.03
C VAL A 215 10.20 0.83 -3.44
N THR A 216 10.75 0.60 -4.65
CA THR A 216 10.84 -0.72 -5.26
C THR A 216 12.24 -1.03 -5.79
N THR A 217 12.95 -0.02 -6.27
CA THR A 217 14.27 -0.09 -6.90
C THR A 217 15.28 0.79 -6.19
N PRO A 218 16.60 0.64 -6.45
CA PRO A 218 17.62 1.54 -5.92
C PRO A 218 17.42 3.01 -6.31
N GLU A 219 16.88 3.27 -7.51
CA GLU A 219 16.58 4.61 -8.01
C GLU A 219 15.48 5.28 -7.17
N ASP A 220 14.48 4.50 -6.71
CA ASP A 220 13.43 5.00 -5.82
C ASP A 220 14.01 5.45 -4.46
N LEU A 221 15.09 4.79 -3.98
CA LEU A 221 15.79 5.23 -2.76
C LEU A 221 16.48 6.58 -2.95
N LEU A 222 17.05 6.84 -4.13
CA LEU A 222 17.65 8.14 -4.44
C LEU A 222 16.57 9.22 -4.48
N THR A 223 15.45 8.93 -5.11
CA THR A 223 14.28 9.84 -5.15
C THR A 223 13.79 10.14 -3.74
N LEU A 224 13.64 9.10 -2.89
CA LEU A 224 13.21 9.27 -1.51
C LEU A 224 14.20 10.11 -0.68
N ARG A 225 15.51 9.87 -0.82
CA ARG A 225 16.54 10.70 -0.16
C ARG A 225 16.48 12.15 -0.61
N SER A 226 16.30 12.39 -1.90
CA SER A 226 16.16 13.74 -2.47
C SER A 226 14.93 14.45 -1.92
N HIS A 227 13.80 13.74 -1.76
CA HIS A 227 12.59 14.28 -1.13
C HIS A 227 12.86 14.74 0.31
N TYR A 228 13.44 13.89 1.17
CA TYR A 228 13.74 14.27 2.56
C TYR A 228 14.82 15.35 2.67
N TYR A 229 15.79 15.34 1.77
CA TYR A 229 16.76 16.42 1.70
C TYR A 229 16.08 17.75 1.39
N TYR A 230 15.22 17.79 0.38
CA TYR A 230 14.46 19.00 0.02
C TYR A 230 13.58 19.47 1.18
N GLU A 231 12.81 18.58 1.80
CA GLU A 231 11.94 18.91 2.95
C GLU A 231 12.74 19.50 4.13
N ARG A 232 13.95 19.04 4.35
CA ARG A 232 14.84 19.57 5.41
C ARG A 232 15.36 20.96 5.11
N TYR A 233 15.57 21.31 3.86
CA TYR A 233 16.26 22.54 3.46
C TYR A 233 15.37 23.54 2.69
N LYS A 234 14.10 23.25 2.46
CA LYS A 234 13.16 24.16 1.76
C LYS A 234 12.83 25.46 2.52
N SER A 235 13.30 25.59 3.78
CA SER A 235 13.07 26.77 4.62
C SER A 235 14.21 27.81 4.53
N PHE A 236 15.15 27.65 3.58
CA PHE A 236 16.26 28.59 3.35
C PHE A 236 16.07 29.39 2.08
#